data_dfe7efaae5ca6419fee9c4ef23cb55cd
#
_entry.id   dfe7efaae5ca6419fee9c4ef23cb55cd
#
_cell.length_a   1.000
_cell.length_b   1.000
_cell.length_c   1.000
_cell.angle_alpha   90.00
_cell.angle_beta   90.00
_cell.angle_gamma   90.00
#
_symmetry.space_group_name_H-M   'P 1'
#
loop_
_entity.id
_entity.type
_entity.pdbx_description
1 polymer ?
#
loop_
_entity_poly.entity_id
_entity_poly.type
_entity_poly.pdbx_seq_one_letter_code
_entity_poly.pdbx_strand_id
1 'polypeptide(L)'
;MSVDVTKMPKLGFGLMRLPEKNGELDLEQLCKMVDAYMASGMNYFDTAYMYCGGKSESIIKKALVERYPRDSFTLTTKLPQWMMDEGIDGRDRIFNEQLTRTGAGYFDYYLLHSVEDGANYEGYVKYDCFNWAMKKKE
;
A
#
# COMPACT_ATOMS: atom_id res chain seq x y z
N MET A 1 1.97 14.75 -9.94
CA MET A 1 2.66 14.27 -11.16
C MET A 1 1.82 13.18 -11.82
N SER A 2 1.65 13.23 -13.13
CA SER A 2 1.03 12.12 -13.85
C SER A 2 2.08 11.02 -14.01
N VAL A 3 1.82 9.86 -13.43
CA VAL A 3 2.70 8.70 -13.62
C VAL A 3 2.43 8.12 -15.01
N ASP A 4 3.47 7.96 -15.81
CA ASP A 4 3.37 7.35 -17.12
C ASP A 4 3.26 5.83 -16.98
N VAL A 5 2.02 5.33 -16.96
CA VAL A 5 1.74 3.90 -16.79
C VAL A 5 2.33 3.02 -17.90
N THR A 6 2.70 3.59 -19.05
CA THR A 6 3.32 2.83 -20.15
C THR A 6 4.75 2.42 -19.83
N LYS A 7 5.39 3.11 -18.89
CA LYS A 7 6.77 2.86 -18.44
C LYS A 7 6.84 2.02 -17.17
N MET A 8 5.69 1.65 -16.60
CA MET A 8 5.67 0.82 -15.39
C MET A 8 6.18 -0.58 -15.68
N PRO A 9 6.88 -1.20 -14.71
CA PRO A 9 7.23 -2.62 -14.78
C PRO A 9 5.96 -3.47 -14.96
N LYS A 10 6.05 -4.52 -15.74
CA LYS A 10 4.91 -5.41 -16.01
C LYS A 10 4.63 -6.40 -14.86
N LEU A 11 5.54 -6.51 -13.91
CA LEU A 11 5.41 -7.37 -12.74
C LEU A 11 5.52 -6.52 -11.47
N GLY A 12 4.48 -6.56 -10.62
CA GLY A 12 4.48 -5.93 -9.29
C GLY A 12 4.88 -6.93 -8.20
N PHE A 13 5.44 -6.41 -7.11
CA PHE A 13 5.74 -7.16 -5.90
C PHE A 13 4.57 -7.03 -4.91
N GLY A 14 3.77 -8.10 -4.79
CA GLY A 14 2.65 -8.15 -3.86
C GLY A 14 3.09 -8.48 -2.43
N LEU A 15 2.60 -7.72 -1.46
CA LEU A 15 2.97 -7.82 -0.05
C LEU A 15 1.85 -8.45 0.82
N MET A 16 0.91 -9.15 0.20
CA MET A 16 -0.21 -9.80 0.89
C MET A 16 0.21 -11.09 1.59
N ARG A 17 1.12 -11.86 0.99
CA ARG A 17 1.61 -13.13 1.50
C ARG A 17 3.13 -13.08 1.56
N LEU A 18 3.65 -12.81 2.74
CA LEU A 18 5.08 -12.63 2.96
C LEU A 18 5.70 -13.88 3.58
N PRO A 19 7.02 -14.08 3.44
CA PRO A 19 7.69 -15.20 4.07
C PRO A 19 7.60 -15.13 5.59
N GLU A 20 7.41 -16.29 6.20
CA GLU A 20 7.33 -16.44 7.65
C GLU A 20 8.38 -17.44 8.14
N LYS A 21 8.86 -17.22 9.36
CA LYS A 21 9.76 -18.11 10.08
C LYS A 21 9.33 -18.16 11.54
N ASN A 22 9.08 -19.37 12.05
CA ASN A 22 8.61 -19.60 13.43
C ASN A 22 7.33 -18.81 13.79
N GLY A 23 6.40 -18.67 12.85
CA GLY A 23 5.13 -17.96 13.06
C GLY A 23 5.21 -16.43 13.01
N GLU A 24 6.35 -15.87 12.68
CA GLU A 24 6.54 -14.43 12.50
C GLU A 24 7.01 -14.10 11.07
N LEU A 25 6.74 -12.87 10.61
CA LEU A 25 7.23 -12.43 9.31
C LEU A 25 8.75 -12.43 9.28
N ASP A 26 9.32 -13.06 8.23
CA ASP A 26 10.77 -13.17 8.04
C ASP A 26 11.31 -11.93 7.30
N LEU A 27 11.73 -10.93 8.07
CA LEU A 27 12.29 -9.69 7.53
C LEU A 27 13.57 -9.93 6.72
N GLU A 28 14.43 -10.85 7.16
CA GLU A 28 15.70 -11.15 6.45
C GLU A 28 15.41 -11.71 5.07
N GLN A 29 14.51 -12.68 4.97
CA GLN A 29 14.09 -13.25 3.70
C GLN A 29 13.39 -12.23 2.82
N LEU A 30 12.52 -11.40 3.40
CA LEU A 30 11.85 -10.32 2.65
C LEU A 30 12.85 -9.32 2.08
N CYS A 31 13.87 -8.92 2.85
CA CYS A 31 14.94 -8.05 2.35
C CYS A 31 15.64 -8.66 1.13
N LYS A 32 15.98 -9.94 1.18
CA LYS A 32 16.61 -10.65 0.02
C LYS A 32 15.70 -10.66 -1.20
N MET A 33 14.40 -10.85 -1.01
CA MET A 33 13.40 -10.83 -2.10
C MET A 33 13.27 -9.42 -2.71
N VAL A 34 13.19 -8.39 -1.87
CA VAL A 34 13.16 -6.98 -2.31
C VAL A 34 14.41 -6.64 -3.10
N ASP A 35 15.61 -7.03 -2.60
CA ASP A 35 16.87 -6.76 -3.27
C ASP A 35 16.95 -7.44 -4.64
N ALA A 36 16.53 -8.70 -4.75
CA ALA A 36 16.50 -9.42 -6.02
C ALA A 36 15.50 -8.78 -7.01
N TYR A 37 14.34 -8.35 -6.55
CA TYR A 37 13.34 -7.69 -7.36
C TYR A 37 13.83 -6.33 -7.88
N MET A 38 14.40 -5.49 -7.01
CA MET A 38 14.97 -4.20 -7.39
C MET A 38 16.16 -4.37 -8.35
N ALA A 39 17.04 -5.35 -8.11
CA ALA A 39 18.18 -5.65 -8.97
C ALA A 39 17.76 -6.10 -10.38
N SER A 40 16.56 -6.65 -10.55
CA SER A 40 16.00 -7.02 -11.86
C SER A 40 15.49 -5.82 -12.69
N GLY A 41 15.57 -4.60 -12.14
CA GLY A 41 15.05 -3.39 -12.79
C GLY A 41 13.56 -3.14 -12.56
N MET A 42 12.91 -3.94 -11.71
CA MET A 42 11.51 -3.77 -11.32
C MET A 42 11.42 -2.98 -10.02
N ASN A 43 10.36 -2.20 -9.84
CA ASN A 43 10.28 -1.27 -8.72
C ASN A 43 8.85 -0.96 -8.22
N TYR A 44 7.85 -1.75 -8.58
CA TYR A 44 6.45 -1.55 -8.16
C TYR A 44 6.08 -2.47 -7.01
N PHE A 45 5.69 -1.89 -5.85
CA PHE A 45 5.29 -2.63 -4.65
C PHE A 45 3.83 -2.33 -4.29
N ASP A 46 3.09 -3.38 -3.97
CA ASP A 46 1.67 -3.33 -3.63
C ASP A 46 1.40 -3.89 -2.24
N THR A 47 0.90 -3.05 -1.35
CA THR A 47 0.48 -3.42 0.00
C THR A 47 -0.97 -3.01 0.28
N ALA A 48 -1.45 -3.27 1.48
CA ALA A 48 -2.72 -2.78 1.98
C ALA A 48 -2.73 -2.74 3.51
N TYR A 49 -3.63 -1.93 4.06
CA TYR A 49 -3.78 -1.67 5.48
C TYR A 49 -3.89 -2.93 6.34
N MET A 50 -4.60 -3.97 5.84
CA MET A 50 -4.89 -5.19 6.58
C MET A 50 -3.99 -6.39 6.23
N TYR A 51 -3.09 -6.28 5.24
CA TYR A 51 -2.26 -7.40 4.82
C TYR A 51 -1.35 -7.90 5.94
N CYS A 52 -1.17 -9.21 6.03
CA CYS A 52 -0.40 -9.89 7.08
C CYS A 52 -0.85 -9.48 8.50
N GLY A 53 -2.18 -9.42 8.73
CA GLY A 53 -2.73 -9.01 10.01
C GLY A 53 -2.40 -7.56 10.39
N GLY A 54 -2.26 -6.68 9.41
CA GLY A 54 -1.90 -5.26 9.59
C GLY A 54 -0.39 -4.99 9.69
N LYS A 55 0.46 -6.03 9.50
CA LYS A 55 1.92 -5.91 9.63
C LYS A 55 2.63 -5.59 8.32
N SER A 56 1.98 -5.74 7.15
CA SER A 56 2.61 -5.59 5.83
C SER A 56 3.20 -4.20 5.62
N GLU A 57 2.47 -3.14 5.96
CA GLU A 57 2.94 -1.76 5.81
C GLU A 57 4.14 -1.44 6.71
N SER A 58 4.17 -2.00 7.92
CA SER A 58 5.29 -1.79 8.86
C SER A 58 6.53 -2.60 8.47
N ILE A 59 6.38 -3.79 7.92
CA ILE A 59 7.55 -4.58 7.51
C ILE A 59 8.17 -4.06 6.22
N ILE A 60 7.36 -3.55 5.28
CA ILE A 60 7.90 -2.94 4.05
C ILE A 60 8.66 -1.64 4.34
N LYS A 61 8.31 -0.92 5.40
CA LYS A 61 9.12 0.19 5.89
C LYS A 61 10.56 -0.25 6.08
N LYS A 62 10.79 -1.34 6.80
CA LYS A 62 12.13 -1.88 7.11
C LYS A 62 12.81 -2.53 5.91
N ALA A 63 12.06 -3.24 5.07
CA ALA A 63 12.61 -3.99 3.96
C ALA A 63 12.88 -3.14 2.71
N LEU A 64 12.20 -2.02 2.54
CA LEU A 64 12.26 -1.17 1.35
C LEU A 64 12.51 0.29 1.69
N VAL A 65 11.58 0.95 2.39
CA VAL A 65 11.55 2.41 2.53
C VAL A 65 12.79 2.96 3.25
N GLU A 66 13.28 2.28 4.27
CA GLU A 66 14.50 2.68 5.02
C GLU A 66 15.79 2.28 4.31
N ARG A 67 15.74 1.47 3.24
CA ARG A 67 16.91 0.91 2.58
C ARG A 67 17.19 1.47 1.18
N TYR A 68 16.16 1.99 0.52
CA TYR A 68 16.24 2.50 -0.86
C TYR A 68 15.80 3.96 -0.94
N PRO A 69 16.37 4.75 -1.87
CA PRO A 69 15.87 6.10 -2.12
C PRO A 69 14.38 6.08 -2.48
N ARG A 70 13.60 7.02 -1.93
CA ARG A 70 12.13 7.03 -2.10
C ARG A 70 11.69 7.11 -3.57
N ASP A 71 12.43 7.81 -4.40
CA ASP A 71 12.18 7.99 -5.82
C ASP A 71 12.61 6.79 -6.70
N SER A 72 13.26 5.79 -6.10
CA SER A 72 13.71 4.58 -6.82
C SER A 72 12.63 3.50 -6.92
N PHE A 73 11.52 3.63 -6.20
CA PHE A 73 10.43 2.64 -6.20
C PHE A 73 9.05 3.30 -6.18
N THR A 74 8.08 2.55 -6.66
CA THR A 74 6.64 2.88 -6.60
C THR A 74 5.99 2.09 -5.48
N LEU A 75 5.27 2.77 -4.59
CA LEU A 75 4.54 2.15 -3.48
C LEU A 75 3.05 2.44 -3.58
N THR A 76 2.27 1.38 -3.56
CA THR A 76 0.81 1.42 -3.61
C THR A 76 0.22 0.83 -2.34
N THR A 77 -0.74 1.52 -1.73
CA THR A 77 -1.59 0.96 -0.68
C THR A 77 -3.07 1.26 -0.93
N LYS A 78 -3.96 0.89 -0.01
CA LYS A 78 -5.40 0.88 -0.27
C LYS A 78 -6.21 1.32 0.94
N LEU A 79 -7.32 2.03 0.70
CA LEU A 79 -8.30 2.39 1.72
C LEU A 79 -9.35 1.27 1.88
N PRO A 80 -9.42 0.58 3.02
CA PRO A 80 -10.49 -0.37 3.33
C PRO A 80 -11.66 0.35 4.02
N GLN A 81 -12.71 0.74 3.29
CA GLN A 81 -13.83 1.51 3.86
C GLN A 81 -14.54 0.77 5.01
N TRP A 82 -14.57 -0.57 5.00
CA TRP A 82 -15.19 -1.38 6.07
C TRP A 82 -14.43 -1.33 7.40
N MET A 83 -13.25 -0.72 7.44
CA MET A 83 -12.46 -0.50 8.65
C MET A 83 -12.53 0.96 9.14
N MET A 84 -13.45 1.74 8.60
CA MET A 84 -13.68 3.14 8.98
C MET A 84 -14.78 3.19 10.05
N ASP A 85 -14.48 2.78 11.28
CA ASP A 85 -15.44 2.71 12.39
C ASP A 85 -16.06 4.08 12.73
N GLU A 86 -15.31 5.16 12.54
CA GLU A 86 -15.74 6.55 12.72
C GLU A 86 -16.45 7.15 11.51
N GLY A 87 -16.74 6.35 10.50
CA GLY A 87 -17.38 6.80 9.26
C GLY A 87 -16.46 7.65 8.39
N ILE A 88 -16.95 8.80 7.92
CA ILE A 88 -16.26 9.66 6.93
C ILE A 88 -14.86 10.12 7.39
N ASP A 89 -14.65 10.34 8.69
CA ASP A 89 -13.35 10.77 9.24
C ASP A 89 -12.30 9.65 9.19
N GLY A 90 -12.72 8.41 9.07
CA GLY A 90 -11.86 7.24 8.93
C GLY A 90 -10.94 7.27 7.71
N ARG A 91 -11.35 7.98 6.65
CA ARG A 91 -10.53 8.13 5.43
C ARG A 91 -9.17 8.75 5.75
N ASP A 92 -9.18 9.91 6.42
CA ASP A 92 -7.94 10.62 6.76
C ASP A 92 -7.17 9.91 7.88
N ARG A 93 -7.85 9.34 8.86
CA ARG A 93 -7.20 8.55 9.90
C ARG A 93 -6.42 7.38 9.30
N ILE A 94 -7.05 6.55 8.49
CA ILE A 94 -6.39 5.40 7.86
C ILE A 94 -5.24 5.85 6.96
N PHE A 95 -5.44 6.86 6.13
CA PHE A 95 -4.41 7.37 5.23
C PHE A 95 -3.17 7.85 6.00
N ASN A 96 -3.35 8.64 7.06
CA ASN A 96 -2.25 9.14 7.89
C ASN A 96 -1.56 8.01 8.66
N GLU A 97 -2.31 7.03 9.13
CA GLU A 97 -1.76 5.86 9.79
C GLU A 97 -0.89 5.03 8.82
N GLN A 98 -1.33 4.86 7.56
CA GLN A 98 -0.56 4.20 6.52
C GLN A 98 0.74 4.93 6.19
N LEU A 99 0.72 6.26 6.12
CA LEU A 99 1.94 7.07 5.97
C LEU A 99 2.91 6.84 7.13
N THR A 100 2.40 6.76 8.35
CA THR A 100 3.20 6.49 9.54
C THR A 100 3.78 5.06 9.53
N ARG A 101 2.95 4.06 9.24
CA ARG A 101 3.36 2.66 9.19
C ARG A 101 4.44 2.39 8.15
N THR A 102 4.26 2.94 6.96
CA THR A 102 5.22 2.76 5.85
C THR A 102 6.43 3.68 5.94
N GLY A 103 6.29 4.83 6.57
CA GLY A 103 7.33 5.88 6.58
C GLY A 103 7.61 6.46 5.19
N ALA A 104 6.74 6.23 4.21
CA ALA A 104 7.02 6.52 2.81
C ALA A 104 6.94 8.01 2.43
N GLY A 105 6.28 8.82 3.27
CA GLY A 105 6.05 10.25 3.00
C GLY A 105 4.91 10.52 2.00
N TYR A 106 4.79 9.68 0.99
CA TYR A 106 3.69 9.72 0.01
C TYR A 106 3.49 8.33 -0.62
N PHE A 107 2.33 8.12 -1.24
CA PHE A 107 2.06 6.95 -2.09
C PHE A 107 2.00 7.37 -3.55
N ASP A 108 2.59 6.56 -4.43
CA ASP A 108 2.53 6.81 -5.88
C ASP A 108 1.14 6.50 -6.43
N TYR A 109 0.52 5.45 -5.90
CA TYR A 109 -0.86 5.07 -6.18
C TYR A 109 -1.58 4.78 -4.87
N TYR A 110 -2.85 5.16 -4.84
CA TYR A 110 -3.72 4.86 -3.71
C TYR A 110 -5.04 4.30 -4.24
N LEU A 111 -5.37 3.08 -3.82
CA LEU A 111 -6.55 2.38 -4.30
C LEU A 111 -7.69 2.44 -3.28
N LEU A 112 -8.91 2.38 -3.75
CA LEU A 112 -10.07 1.98 -2.95
C LEU A 112 -10.10 0.47 -2.94
N HIS A 113 -9.96 -0.16 -1.77
CA HIS A 113 -9.70 -1.60 -1.64
C HIS A 113 -10.94 -2.42 -1.98
N SER A 114 -10.81 -3.38 -2.88
CA SER A 114 -11.88 -4.31 -3.26
C SER A 114 -13.19 -3.58 -3.59
N VAL A 115 -13.14 -2.64 -4.52
CA VAL A 115 -14.35 -2.01 -5.03
C VAL A 115 -15.11 -3.04 -5.85
N GLU A 116 -16.08 -3.65 -5.20
CA GLU A 116 -16.92 -4.69 -5.76
C GLU A 116 -18.39 -4.20 -5.77
N ASP A 117 -19.31 -5.02 -6.17
CA ASP A 117 -20.74 -4.72 -6.10
C ASP A 117 -21.31 -4.74 -4.66
N GLY A 118 -22.58 -4.32 -4.51
CA GLY A 118 -23.31 -4.38 -3.25
C GLY A 118 -22.75 -3.48 -2.15
N ALA A 119 -22.78 -3.98 -0.93
CA ALA A 119 -22.49 -3.21 0.28
C ALA A 119 -21.10 -2.59 0.32
N ASN A 120 -20.11 -3.22 -0.33
CA ASN A 120 -18.75 -2.69 -0.39
C ASN A 120 -18.70 -1.40 -1.23
N TYR A 121 -19.27 -1.41 -2.43
CA TYR A 121 -19.38 -0.23 -3.27
C TYR A 121 -20.21 0.88 -2.59
N GLU A 122 -21.34 0.51 -2.00
CA GLU A 122 -22.21 1.46 -1.29
C GLU A 122 -21.48 2.18 -0.15
N GLY A 123 -20.58 1.48 0.57
CA GLY A 123 -19.75 2.09 1.61
C GLY A 123 -18.81 3.17 1.06
N TYR A 124 -18.18 2.94 -0.07
CA TYR A 124 -17.34 3.95 -0.73
C TYR A 124 -18.14 5.17 -1.20
N VAL A 125 -19.35 4.96 -1.71
CA VAL A 125 -20.27 6.05 -2.10
C VAL A 125 -20.74 6.82 -0.87
N LYS A 126 -21.24 6.11 0.15
CA LYS A 126 -21.75 6.69 1.39
C LYS A 126 -20.75 7.63 2.07
N TYR A 127 -19.51 7.25 2.09
CA TYR A 127 -18.44 8.03 2.74
C TYR A 127 -17.66 8.93 1.78
N ASP A 128 -18.18 9.16 0.58
CA ASP A 128 -17.58 10.04 -0.44
C ASP A 128 -16.08 9.77 -0.70
N CYS A 129 -15.73 8.47 -0.72
CA CYS A 129 -14.34 8.06 -0.84
C CYS A 129 -13.74 8.37 -2.22
N PHE A 130 -14.54 8.36 -3.28
CA PHE A 130 -14.08 8.68 -4.63
C PHE A 130 -13.60 10.13 -4.75
N ASN A 131 -14.41 11.10 -4.33
CA ASN A 131 -14.02 12.51 -4.36
C ASN A 131 -12.86 12.80 -3.41
N TRP A 132 -12.89 12.18 -2.22
CA TRP A 132 -11.79 12.29 -1.27
C TRP A 132 -10.45 11.79 -1.86
N ALA A 133 -10.44 10.62 -2.51
CA ALA A 133 -9.25 10.08 -3.16
C ALA A 133 -8.74 10.99 -4.28
N MET A 134 -9.63 11.58 -5.06
CA MET A 134 -9.24 12.54 -6.11
C MET A 134 -8.58 13.79 -5.54
N LYS A 135 -9.08 14.31 -4.41
CA LYS A 135 -8.46 15.45 -3.70
C LYS A 135 -7.08 15.12 -3.13
N LYS A 136 -6.86 13.88 -2.69
CA LYS A 136 -5.55 13.45 -2.19
C LYS A 136 -4.47 13.34 -3.28
N LYS A 137 -4.89 13.28 -4.54
CA LYS A 137 -3.98 13.26 -5.69
C LYS A 137 -3.38 14.63 -6.01
N GLU A 138 -4.02 15.72 -5.59
CA GLU A 138 -3.57 17.11 -5.76
C GLU A 138 -2.46 17.47 -4.77
#